data_4f9329b2eeaa1c7f5f816fb578b8f37c
#
_entry.id   4f9329b2eeaa1c7f5f816fb578b8f37c
#
_cell.length_a   1.000
_cell.length_b   1.000
_cell.length_c   1.000
_cell.angle_alpha   90.00
_cell.angle_beta   90.00
_cell.angle_gamma   90.00
#
_symmetry.space_group_name_H-M   'P 1'
#
loop_
_entity.id
_entity.type
_entity.pdbx_description
1 polymer ?
#
loop_
_entity_poly.entity_id
_entity_poly.type
_entity_poly.pdbx_seq_one_letter_code
_entity_poly.pdbx_strand_id
1 'polypeptide(L)'
;DLTRTCFVGETVPPVYSAIFDVVARARDAAVERVKFAFAKGEKLMGYQVDDACREVIEATGLGKYFCHRTGHSIGRETHGNGANMDNLETHETRLVLPSTCFSVEPGIYQEAFGVRSEINVFVHPDGTVEVTGDPQTEITPVMRDY
;
A
#
# COMPACT_ATOMS: atom_id res chain seq x y z
N ASP A 1 -11.66 -0.51 -1.82
CA ASP A 1 -11.01 -1.49 -0.95
C ASP A 1 -10.13 -0.76 0.07
N LEU A 2 -10.37 -0.94 1.37
CA LEU A 2 -9.64 -0.22 2.42
C LEU A 2 -9.40 -1.14 3.61
N THR A 3 -8.20 -1.12 4.15
CA THR A 3 -7.86 -1.74 5.44
C THR A 3 -7.42 -0.67 6.43
N ARG A 4 -7.97 -0.75 7.63
CA ARG A 4 -7.53 0.05 8.77
C ARG A 4 -7.13 -0.87 9.92
N THR A 5 -5.98 -0.58 10.52
CA THR A 5 -5.50 -1.31 11.70
C THR A 5 -6.01 -0.64 12.97
N CYS A 6 -6.60 -1.45 13.85
CA CYS A 6 -7.04 -1.01 15.18
C CYS A 6 -6.34 -1.85 16.26
N PHE A 7 -6.22 -1.30 17.45
CA PHE A 7 -5.70 -2.01 18.63
C PHE A 7 -6.80 -2.20 19.65
N VAL A 8 -7.00 -3.44 20.11
CA VAL A 8 -7.98 -3.74 21.16
C VAL A 8 -7.36 -3.41 22.51
N GLY A 9 -7.61 -2.21 23.00
CA GLY A 9 -7.08 -1.66 24.23
C GLY A 9 -7.23 -0.14 24.27
N GLU A 10 -6.89 0.47 25.40
CA GLU A 10 -6.99 1.92 25.61
C GLU A 10 -5.79 2.68 25.02
N THR A 11 -4.62 2.06 25.03
CA THR A 11 -3.36 2.67 24.59
C THR A 11 -2.60 1.71 23.69
N VAL A 12 -2.20 2.18 22.51
CA VAL A 12 -1.42 1.40 21.54
C VAL A 12 0.02 1.25 22.05
N PRO A 13 0.53 0.02 22.23
CA PRO A 13 1.93 -0.17 22.60
C PRO A 13 2.89 0.38 21.54
N PRO A 14 4.02 0.99 21.94
CA PRO A 14 4.96 1.62 21.01
C PRO A 14 5.48 0.71 19.89
N VAL A 15 5.63 -0.59 20.15
CA VAL A 15 6.09 -1.55 19.14
C VAL A 15 5.11 -1.66 17.96
N TYR A 16 3.80 -1.59 18.20
CA TYR A 16 2.79 -1.64 17.14
C TYR A 16 2.79 -0.34 16.32
N SER A 17 2.90 0.81 16.99
CA SER A 17 3.03 2.10 16.32
C SER A 17 4.27 2.16 15.44
N ALA A 18 5.43 1.68 15.92
CA ALA A 18 6.67 1.64 15.15
C ALA A 18 6.55 0.77 13.89
N ILE A 19 5.89 -0.39 13.97
CA ILE A 19 5.64 -1.25 12.80
C ILE A 19 4.64 -0.59 11.85
N PHE A 20 3.59 0.04 12.39
CA PHE A 20 2.63 0.77 11.56
C PHE A 20 3.29 1.91 10.77
N ASP A 21 4.21 2.66 11.39
CA ASP A 21 4.96 3.73 10.74
C ASP A 21 5.79 3.23 9.55
N VAL A 22 6.36 2.04 9.66
CA VAL A 22 7.08 1.39 8.54
C VAL A 22 6.11 1.09 7.39
N VAL A 23 4.96 0.49 7.69
CA VAL A 23 3.92 0.15 6.70
C VAL A 23 3.36 1.41 6.04
N ALA A 24 3.08 2.46 6.82
CA ALA A 24 2.60 3.73 6.29
C ALA A 24 3.61 4.37 5.33
N ARG A 25 4.90 4.40 5.69
CA ARG A 25 5.96 4.91 4.82
C ARG A 25 6.11 4.08 3.53
N ALA A 26 5.99 2.77 3.61
CA ALA A 26 6.03 1.90 2.45
C ALA A 26 4.84 2.15 1.50
N ARG A 27 3.63 2.30 2.05
CA ARG A 27 2.44 2.70 1.30
C ARG A 27 2.66 4.02 0.57
N ASP A 28 3.16 5.02 1.29
CA ASP A 28 3.37 6.36 0.76
C ASP A 28 4.47 6.37 -0.32
N ALA A 29 5.53 5.56 -0.17
CA ALA A 29 6.57 5.40 -1.18
C ALA A 29 6.02 4.83 -2.50
N ALA A 30 5.11 3.84 -2.45
CA ALA A 30 4.41 3.33 -3.62
C ALA A 30 3.62 4.43 -4.34
N VAL A 31 2.85 5.23 -3.60
CA VAL A 31 2.08 6.36 -4.15
C VAL A 31 2.99 7.38 -4.82
N GLU A 32 4.07 7.77 -4.15
CA GLU A 32 5.02 8.75 -4.68
C GLU A 32 5.72 8.23 -5.95
N ARG A 33 6.01 6.91 -6.05
CA ARG A 33 6.55 6.30 -7.27
C ARG A 33 5.58 6.44 -8.45
N VAL A 34 4.28 6.23 -8.21
CA VAL A 34 3.23 6.42 -9.22
C VAL A 34 3.14 7.88 -9.64
N LYS A 35 3.01 8.80 -8.69
CA LYS A 35 2.96 10.25 -8.96
C LYS A 35 4.15 10.73 -9.76
N PHE A 36 5.36 10.32 -9.36
CA PHE A 36 6.60 10.70 -10.05
C PHE A 36 6.60 10.24 -11.51
N ALA A 37 6.25 8.97 -11.77
CA ALA A 37 6.22 8.44 -13.13
C ALA A 37 5.26 9.21 -14.04
N PHE A 38 4.03 9.43 -13.58
CA PHE A 38 3.03 10.17 -14.35
C PHE A 38 3.42 11.64 -14.56
N ALA A 39 3.97 12.30 -13.55
CA ALA A 39 4.45 13.68 -13.67
C ALA A 39 5.61 13.83 -14.68
N LYS A 40 6.41 12.78 -14.87
CA LYS A 40 7.53 12.74 -15.82
C LYS A 40 7.18 12.13 -17.18
N GLY A 41 5.97 11.60 -17.35
CA GLY A 41 5.58 10.87 -18.56
C GLY A 41 6.36 9.56 -18.75
N GLU A 42 6.82 8.96 -17.65
CA GLU A 42 7.52 7.68 -17.67
C GLU A 42 6.53 6.50 -17.80
N LYS A 43 6.97 5.46 -18.52
CA LYS A 43 6.26 4.17 -18.51
C LYS A 43 6.51 3.48 -17.18
N LEU A 44 5.44 3.21 -16.43
CA LEU A 44 5.50 2.56 -15.14
C LEU A 44 4.86 1.17 -15.23
N MET A 45 5.60 0.15 -14.84
CA MET A 45 5.12 -1.22 -14.72
C MET A 45 4.72 -1.53 -13.28
N GLY A 46 3.79 -2.47 -13.08
CA GLY A 46 3.29 -2.81 -11.75
C GLY A 46 4.37 -3.26 -10.78
N TYR A 47 5.36 -4.05 -11.25
CA TYR A 47 6.46 -4.50 -10.38
C TYR A 47 7.28 -3.35 -9.79
N GLN A 48 7.43 -2.24 -10.52
CA GLN A 48 8.21 -1.08 -10.05
C GLN A 48 7.52 -0.34 -8.89
N VAL A 49 6.21 -0.45 -8.80
CA VAL A 49 5.45 0.10 -7.66
C VAL A 49 5.62 -0.80 -6.43
N ASP A 50 5.57 -2.12 -6.63
CA ASP A 50 5.85 -3.08 -5.56
C ASP A 50 7.29 -2.93 -5.02
N ASP A 51 8.28 -2.80 -5.90
CA ASP A 51 9.67 -2.58 -5.52
C ASP A 51 9.83 -1.35 -4.62
N ALA A 52 9.26 -0.21 -5.01
CA ALA A 52 9.35 1.03 -4.23
C ALA A 52 8.72 0.89 -2.82
N CYS A 53 7.63 0.13 -2.71
CA CYS A 53 7.01 -0.19 -1.44
C CYS A 53 7.86 -1.16 -0.61
N ARG A 54 8.29 -2.23 -1.23
CA ARG A 54 9.00 -3.36 -0.61
C ARG A 54 10.37 -2.95 -0.08
N GLU A 55 11.12 -2.14 -0.82
CA GLU A 55 12.41 -1.61 -0.41
C GLU A 55 12.37 -0.88 0.94
N VAL A 56 11.29 -0.13 1.22
CA VAL A 56 11.12 0.55 2.53
C VAL A 56 11.03 -0.45 3.67
N ILE A 57 10.30 -1.55 3.49
CA ILE A 57 10.13 -2.58 4.52
C ILE A 57 11.42 -3.39 4.66
N GLU A 58 12.05 -3.78 3.55
CA GLU A 58 13.30 -4.54 3.54
C GLU A 58 14.45 -3.79 4.24
N ALA A 59 14.55 -2.49 4.03
CA ALA A 59 15.56 -1.63 4.68
C ALA A 59 15.47 -1.65 6.21
N THR A 60 14.33 -2.05 6.78
CA THR A 60 14.17 -2.21 8.24
C THR A 60 14.50 -3.62 8.75
N GLY A 61 14.83 -4.57 7.86
CA GLY A 61 15.03 -5.98 8.19
C GLY A 61 13.74 -6.77 8.37
N LEU A 62 12.57 -6.18 8.05
CA LEU A 62 11.24 -6.78 8.22
C LEU A 62 10.69 -7.39 6.92
N GLY A 63 11.45 -7.41 5.83
CA GLY A 63 11.03 -7.86 4.51
C GLY A 63 10.40 -9.25 4.50
N LYS A 64 10.93 -10.20 5.30
CA LYS A 64 10.37 -11.57 5.43
C LYS A 64 8.93 -11.65 5.95
N TYR A 65 8.44 -10.57 6.57
CA TYR A 65 7.09 -10.47 7.10
C TYR A 65 6.12 -9.77 6.15
N PHE A 66 6.60 -9.28 5.01
CA PHE A 66 5.75 -8.75 3.94
C PHE A 66 5.57 -9.83 2.86
N CYS A 67 4.59 -10.69 3.06
CA CYS A 67 4.43 -11.97 2.37
C CYS A 67 3.40 -11.96 1.23
N HIS A 68 2.96 -10.81 0.77
CA HIS A 68 2.08 -10.65 -0.39
C HIS A 68 2.50 -9.44 -1.25
N ARG A 69 1.92 -9.29 -2.43
CA ARG A 69 2.13 -8.14 -3.32
C ARG A 69 1.66 -6.84 -2.68
N THR A 70 2.16 -5.72 -3.16
CA THR A 70 1.78 -4.38 -2.67
C THR A 70 0.33 -4.03 -2.95
N GLY A 71 -0.25 -4.54 -4.04
CA GLY A 71 -1.64 -4.27 -4.36
C GLY A 71 -2.12 -4.92 -5.64
N HIS A 72 -3.37 -4.69 -5.95
CA HIS A 72 -4.04 -5.28 -7.12
C HIS A 72 -4.89 -4.27 -7.86
N SER A 73 -5.13 -4.54 -9.15
CA SER A 73 -6.08 -3.77 -9.95
C SER A 73 -7.48 -3.86 -9.35
N ILE A 74 -8.19 -2.74 -9.36
CA ILE A 74 -9.60 -2.63 -8.97
C ILE A 74 -10.41 -2.25 -10.21
N GLY A 75 -11.50 -2.96 -10.46
CA GLY A 75 -12.42 -2.72 -11.56
C GLY A 75 -13.88 -2.72 -11.10
N ARG A 76 -14.74 -3.36 -11.86
CA ARG A 76 -16.13 -3.63 -11.43
C ARG A 76 -16.16 -4.62 -10.26
N GLU A 77 -15.19 -5.51 -10.24
CA GLU A 77 -14.91 -6.42 -9.14
C GLU A 77 -13.73 -5.88 -8.32
N THR A 78 -13.62 -6.31 -7.07
CA THR A 78 -12.52 -5.94 -6.18
C THR A 78 -11.15 -6.26 -6.80
N HIS A 79 -11.01 -7.41 -7.45
CA HIS A 79 -9.85 -7.77 -8.25
C HIS A 79 -10.14 -7.56 -9.73
N GLY A 80 -9.66 -6.45 -10.29
CA GLY A 80 -9.83 -6.11 -11.69
C GLY A 80 -8.79 -6.75 -12.62
N ASN A 81 -8.93 -6.48 -13.92
CA ASN A 81 -8.08 -7.07 -14.97
C ASN A 81 -6.85 -6.20 -15.34
N GLY A 82 -6.64 -5.06 -14.69
CA GLY A 82 -5.50 -4.19 -14.92
C GLY A 82 -4.21 -4.73 -14.31
N ALA A 83 -3.12 -3.94 -14.40
CA ALA A 83 -1.86 -4.30 -13.77
C ALA A 83 -2.00 -4.35 -12.24
N ASN A 84 -1.43 -5.39 -11.63
CA ASN A 84 -1.25 -5.46 -10.19
C ASN A 84 0.07 -4.75 -9.79
N MET A 85 0.19 -4.37 -8.53
CA MET A 85 1.42 -3.84 -7.96
C MET A 85 2.16 -5.02 -7.32
N ASP A 86 2.94 -5.76 -8.14
CA ASP A 86 3.42 -7.10 -7.77
C ASP A 86 4.79 -7.43 -8.37
N ASN A 87 5.76 -7.72 -7.52
CA ASN A 87 7.05 -8.33 -7.87
C ASN A 87 7.40 -9.50 -6.93
N LEU A 88 6.40 -10.06 -6.26
CA LEU A 88 6.57 -11.19 -5.34
C LEU A 88 5.90 -12.45 -5.87
N GLU A 89 4.59 -12.40 -6.09
CA GLU A 89 3.81 -13.53 -6.61
C GLU A 89 3.96 -13.63 -8.13
N THR A 90 3.99 -12.48 -8.80
CA THR A 90 4.15 -12.33 -10.24
C THR A 90 5.06 -11.14 -10.54
N HIS A 91 5.99 -11.29 -11.47
CA HIS A 91 6.71 -10.13 -12.01
C HIS A 91 5.80 -9.37 -12.98
N GLU A 92 5.07 -8.38 -12.47
CA GLU A 92 4.04 -7.66 -13.21
C GLU A 92 4.63 -6.63 -14.18
N THR A 93 4.77 -7.02 -15.42
CA THR A 93 5.34 -6.16 -16.50
C THR A 93 4.31 -5.35 -17.27
N ARG A 94 3.03 -5.53 -16.98
CA ARG A 94 1.99 -4.66 -17.57
C ARG A 94 2.10 -3.25 -17.05
N LEU A 95 1.77 -2.30 -17.93
CA LEU A 95 1.82 -0.88 -17.58
C LEU A 95 0.66 -0.47 -16.68
N VAL A 96 0.94 0.39 -15.73
CA VAL A 96 -0.06 1.19 -15.03
C VAL A 96 -0.56 2.25 -16.00
N LEU A 97 -1.85 2.21 -16.32
CA LEU A 97 -2.44 3.06 -17.36
C LEU A 97 -3.30 4.17 -16.75
N PRO A 98 -3.48 5.30 -17.46
CA PRO A 98 -4.56 6.25 -17.14
C PRO A 98 -5.94 5.57 -17.15
N SER A 99 -6.87 6.11 -16.40
CA SER A 99 -8.23 5.58 -16.20
C SER A 99 -8.27 4.21 -15.50
N THR A 100 -7.25 3.89 -14.69
CA THR A 100 -7.22 2.67 -13.88
C THR A 100 -7.18 2.96 -12.39
N CYS A 101 -7.72 2.02 -11.61
CA CYS A 101 -7.71 2.03 -10.16
C CYS A 101 -7.01 0.78 -9.63
N PHE A 102 -6.28 0.92 -8.54
CA PHE A 102 -5.62 -0.20 -7.87
C PHE A 102 -5.45 0.08 -6.37
N SER A 103 -5.32 -0.99 -5.59
CA SER A 103 -4.99 -0.89 -4.17
C SER A 103 -3.48 -0.69 -3.96
N VAL A 104 -3.15 -0.06 -2.84
CA VAL A 104 -1.79 -0.03 -2.27
C VAL A 104 -1.95 -0.41 -0.80
N GLU A 105 -1.52 -1.63 -0.45
CA GLU A 105 -1.90 -2.30 0.80
C GLU A 105 -0.74 -3.04 1.50
N PRO A 106 0.44 -2.44 1.66
CA PRO A 106 1.52 -3.13 2.34
C PRO A 106 1.13 -3.56 3.75
N GLY A 107 1.73 -4.68 4.18
CA GLY A 107 1.51 -5.21 5.51
C GLY A 107 2.75 -5.93 6.05
N ILE A 108 2.88 -5.94 7.37
CA ILE A 108 3.90 -6.69 8.11
C ILE A 108 3.17 -7.62 9.07
N TYR A 109 3.40 -8.92 8.92
CA TYR A 109 2.69 -9.96 9.67
C TYR A 109 3.69 -10.77 10.49
N GLN A 110 3.77 -10.45 11.77
CA GLN A 110 4.58 -11.18 12.74
C GLN A 110 3.72 -12.24 13.46
N GLU A 111 4.34 -13.15 14.19
CA GLU A 111 3.62 -14.21 14.89
C GLU A 111 2.59 -13.68 15.90
N ALA A 112 2.93 -12.59 16.59
CA ALA A 112 2.08 -12.02 17.65
C ALA A 112 1.00 -11.06 17.11
N PHE A 113 1.23 -10.40 15.97
CA PHE A 113 0.31 -9.41 15.40
C PHE A 113 0.62 -9.11 13.94
N GLY A 114 -0.37 -8.57 13.24
CA GLY A 114 -0.22 -8.05 11.89
C GLY A 114 -0.67 -6.60 11.79
N VAL A 115 -0.05 -5.87 10.87
CA VAL A 115 -0.38 -4.49 10.54
C VAL A 115 -0.50 -4.36 9.04
N ARG A 116 -1.60 -3.76 8.56
CA ARG A 116 -1.80 -3.37 7.15
C ARG A 116 -2.35 -1.96 7.11
N SER A 117 -1.91 -1.20 6.13
CA SER A 117 -2.55 0.07 5.77
C SER A 117 -2.86 0.05 4.28
N GLU A 118 -4.13 0.24 3.94
CA GLU A 118 -4.60 0.12 2.56
C GLU A 118 -5.36 1.36 2.13
N ILE A 119 -5.05 1.80 0.92
CA ILE A 119 -5.70 2.88 0.19
C ILE A 119 -5.94 2.45 -1.25
N ASN A 120 -6.78 3.18 -1.96
CA ASN A 120 -6.90 3.06 -3.41
C ASN A 120 -6.24 4.24 -4.10
N VAL A 121 -5.66 3.95 -5.25
CA VAL A 121 -5.07 4.96 -6.15
C VAL A 121 -5.81 4.93 -7.46
N PHE A 122 -6.27 6.08 -7.92
CA PHE A 122 -6.86 6.26 -9.23
C PHE A 122 -5.99 7.17 -10.09
N VAL A 123 -5.68 6.73 -11.28
CA VAL A 123 -4.97 7.54 -12.28
C VAL A 123 -5.99 8.11 -13.24
N HIS A 124 -6.16 9.42 -13.23
CA HIS A 124 -7.09 10.10 -14.13
C HIS A 124 -6.64 10.04 -15.60
N PRO A 125 -7.56 10.29 -16.56
CA PRO A 125 -7.21 10.29 -17.99
C PRO A 125 -6.09 11.27 -18.37
N ASP A 126 -5.94 12.35 -17.63
CA ASP A 126 -4.89 13.36 -17.83
C ASP A 126 -3.56 13.02 -17.14
N GLY A 127 -3.49 11.87 -16.45
CA GLY A 127 -2.33 11.42 -15.70
C GLY A 127 -2.27 11.95 -14.25
N THR A 128 -3.23 12.73 -13.80
CA THR A 128 -3.34 13.12 -12.38
C THR A 128 -3.57 11.89 -11.52
N VAL A 129 -2.83 11.79 -10.42
CA VAL A 129 -2.91 10.65 -9.49
C VAL A 129 -3.65 11.06 -8.23
N GLU A 130 -4.77 10.40 -7.97
CA GLU A 130 -5.62 10.60 -6.81
C GLU A 130 -5.51 9.43 -5.83
N VAL A 131 -5.35 9.73 -4.55
CA VAL A 131 -5.53 8.76 -3.47
C VAL A 131 -6.95 8.92 -2.94
N THR A 132 -7.75 7.85 -3.02
CA THR A 132 -9.14 7.88 -2.54
C THR A 132 -9.21 7.40 -1.09
N GLY A 133 -10.02 8.07 -0.30
CA GLY A 133 -10.12 7.86 1.14
C GLY A 133 -8.97 8.52 1.90
N ASP A 134 -9.14 8.67 3.20
CA ASP A 134 -8.12 9.25 4.06
C ASP A 134 -7.11 8.17 4.47
N PRO A 135 -5.81 8.31 4.13
CA PRO A 135 -4.78 7.39 4.60
C PRO A 135 -4.75 7.37 6.14
N GLN A 136 -4.76 6.18 6.71
CA GLN A 136 -4.58 6.04 8.16
C GLN A 136 -3.16 6.47 8.53
N THR A 137 -3.03 7.33 9.55
CA THR A 137 -1.74 7.88 10.03
C THR A 137 -1.27 7.27 11.34
N GLU A 138 -2.18 6.64 12.08
CA GLU A 138 -1.88 5.98 13.36
C GLU A 138 -2.84 4.82 13.61
N ILE A 139 -2.44 3.88 14.47
CA ILE A 139 -3.33 2.79 14.91
C ILE A 139 -4.38 3.38 15.87
N THR A 140 -5.65 3.04 15.63
CA THR A 140 -6.77 3.50 16.47
C THR A 140 -6.98 2.54 17.65
N PRO A 141 -6.88 2.99 18.92
CA PRO A 141 -7.29 2.18 20.05
C PRO A 141 -8.82 2.13 20.11
N VAL A 142 -9.41 0.92 20.23
CA VAL A 142 -10.87 0.73 20.16
C VAL A 142 -11.58 0.61 21.51
N MET A 143 -10.83 0.65 22.61
CA MET A 143 -11.40 0.65 23.97
C MET A 143 -11.20 2.02 24.66
N ARG A 144 -11.06 3.08 23.89
CA ARG A 144 -10.93 4.42 24.40
C ARG A 144 -12.34 4.98 24.67
N ASP A 145 -12.57 5.50 25.87
CA ASP A 145 -13.78 6.26 26.16
C ASP A 145 -13.81 7.53 25.30
N TYR A 146 -14.92 7.77 24.60
CA TYR A 146 -15.14 8.94 23.79
C TYR A 146 -15.88 10.02 24.60
#